data_bfea1a5c9443dda965865c14d36fedf1
#
_entry.id   bfea1a5c9443dda965865c14d36fedf1
#
_cell.length_a   1.000
_cell.length_b   1.000
_cell.length_c   1.000
_cell.angle_alpha   90.00
_cell.angle_beta   90.00
_cell.angle_gamma   90.00
#
_symmetry.space_group_name_H-M   'P 1'
#
loop_
_entity.id
_entity.type
_entity.pdbx_description
1 polymer ?
#
loop_
_entity_poly.entity_id
_entity_poly.type
_entity_poly.pdbx_seq_one_letter_code
_entity_poly.pdbx_strand_id
1 'polypeptide(L)'
;KVFKKTSFTVTILITISLFLLLIIGDKFNPTAKSWYYIGPISLQPSEFIKPFLILFLANYYEKNKDHLDDQITILKPMILSIIVFLLVAMQPDLGTASIIALISLIIYYVIPVRKGQRKIVTRILLIGGTAFAFFAVLTNFSFLKDYQKERLNFLRPCERYSEDSGYQLCNSLIAFKNGGLKGKGIGESTQKYLYLPEAHTDFIYPIIVEEWGLIVGIIIILIYLYMLYRMIKITKNAHTLSNSIIGIGVTSYFFLHIVINLLGVMGLAPLTGVPLPFLSYGGSYTLTIFFAMGLIQRVNYETYKHNNKTTHSKKKRIST
;
A
#
# COMPACT_ATOMS: atom_id res chain seq x y z
N LYS A 1 12.85 -2.05 21.21
CA LYS A 1 14.17 -2.70 21.01
C LYS A 1 14.03 -4.05 20.29
N VAL A 2 13.04 -4.89 20.60
CA VAL A 2 12.84 -6.20 19.97
C VAL A 2 12.63 -6.05 18.45
N PHE A 3 11.70 -5.22 17.98
CA PHE A 3 11.44 -5.03 16.55
C PHE A 3 12.66 -4.53 15.75
N LYS A 4 13.58 -3.78 16.38
CA LYS A 4 14.82 -3.34 15.71
C LYS A 4 15.80 -4.49 15.43
N LYS A 5 15.83 -5.53 16.28
CA LYS A 5 16.71 -6.68 16.10
C LYS A 5 16.12 -7.72 15.14
N THR A 6 14.81 -7.90 15.17
CA THR A 6 14.11 -8.97 14.44
C THR A 6 13.58 -8.55 13.06
N SER A 7 13.52 -7.23 12.75
CA SER A 7 12.91 -6.75 11.48
C SER A 7 13.58 -7.36 10.25
N PHE A 8 14.90 -7.44 10.20
CA PHE A 8 15.63 -8.06 9.08
C PHE A 8 15.26 -9.53 8.92
N THR A 9 15.36 -10.32 10.01
CA THR A 9 15.06 -11.75 9.98
C THR A 9 13.63 -12.02 9.54
N VAL A 10 12.66 -11.28 10.10
CA VAL A 10 11.24 -11.44 9.74
C VAL A 10 11.00 -11.05 8.28
N THR A 11 11.61 -9.96 7.79
CA THR A 11 11.49 -9.55 6.38
C THR A 11 12.04 -10.64 5.45
N ILE A 12 13.19 -11.23 5.78
CA ILE A 12 13.77 -12.34 4.99
C ILE A 12 12.86 -13.57 5.02
N LEU A 13 12.33 -13.96 6.18
CA LEU A 13 11.41 -15.11 6.29
C LEU A 13 10.15 -14.91 5.44
N ILE A 14 9.54 -13.71 5.46
CA ILE A 14 8.40 -13.40 4.61
C ILE A 14 8.81 -13.41 3.13
N THR A 15 9.99 -12.90 2.79
CA THR A 15 10.50 -12.93 1.40
C THR A 15 10.70 -14.37 0.90
N ILE A 16 11.24 -15.25 1.75
CA ILE A 16 11.34 -16.69 1.45
C ILE A 16 9.94 -17.29 1.27
N SER A 17 8.98 -16.94 2.12
CA SER A 17 7.59 -17.38 1.99
C SER A 17 6.95 -16.94 0.66
N LEU A 18 7.22 -15.70 0.20
CA LEU A 18 6.79 -15.24 -1.12
C LEU A 18 7.42 -16.08 -2.25
N PHE A 19 8.71 -16.38 -2.15
CA PHE A 19 9.38 -17.24 -3.12
C PHE A 19 8.80 -18.66 -3.15
N LEU A 20 8.53 -19.24 -1.99
CA LEU A 20 7.90 -20.57 -1.89
C LEU A 20 6.51 -20.59 -2.56
N LEU A 21 5.71 -19.52 -2.41
CA LEU A 21 4.41 -19.41 -3.08
C LEU A 21 4.51 -19.46 -4.62
N LEU A 22 5.59 -18.96 -5.21
CA LEU A 22 5.80 -19.07 -6.66
C LEU A 22 5.97 -20.54 -7.11
N ILE A 23 6.50 -21.39 -6.22
CA ILE A 23 6.78 -22.81 -6.54
C ILE A 23 5.58 -23.69 -6.23
N ILE A 24 4.90 -23.45 -5.11
CA ILE A 24 3.86 -24.36 -4.61
C ILE A 24 2.45 -23.76 -4.64
N GLY A 25 2.30 -22.48 -4.96
CA GLY A 25 1.02 -21.77 -4.93
C GLY A 25 -0.05 -22.40 -5.83
N ASP A 26 0.35 -22.95 -6.98
CA ASP A 26 -0.55 -23.65 -7.89
C ASP A 26 -1.23 -24.89 -7.27
N LYS A 27 -0.57 -25.52 -6.29
CA LYS A 27 -1.13 -26.68 -5.57
C LYS A 27 -2.22 -26.30 -4.59
N PHE A 28 -2.20 -25.06 -4.08
CA PHE A 28 -3.20 -24.56 -3.13
C PHE A 28 -4.42 -23.98 -3.85
N ASN A 29 -4.20 -23.13 -4.85
CA ASN A 29 -5.25 -22.57 -5.68
C ASN A 29 -4.67 -22.10 -7.03
N PRO A 30 -5.04 -22.73 -8.15
CA PRO A 30 -4.56 -22.36 -9.48
C PRO A 30 -4.91 -20.92 -9.90
N THR A 31 -6.02 -20.38 -9.38
CA THR A 31 -6.53 -19.05 -9.71
C THR A 31 -5.98 -17.95 -8.80
N ALA A 32 -5.60 -18.28 -7.56
CA ALA A 32 -5.15 -17.33 -6.54
C ALA A 32 -3.80 -17.74 -5.93
N LYS A 33 -2.75 -17.67 -6.74
CA LYS A 33 -1.37 -18.10 -6.39
C LYS A 33 -0.69 -17.31 -5.26
N SER A 34 -1.29 -16.24 -4.80
CA SER A 34 -0.73 -15.32 -3.79
C SER A 34 -1.13 -15.68 -2.35
N TRP A 35 -1.88 -16.76 -2.15
CA TRP A 35 -2.48 -17.11 -0.87
C TRP A 35 -2.06 -18.50 -0.36
N TYR A 36 -1.75 -18.59 0.93
CA TYR A 36 -1.74 -19.84 1.66
C TYR A 36 -3.13 -20.11 2.23
N TYR A 37 -3.66 -21.29 2.01
CA TYR A 37 -4.90 -21.77 2.61
C TYR A 37 -4.56 -22.83 3.67
N ILE A 38 -4.80 -22.50 4.94
CA ILE A 38 -4.55 -23.39 6.10
C ILE A 38 -5.89 -23.60 6.81
N GLY A 39 -6.63 -24.62 6.34
CA GLY A 39 -8.01 -24.83 6.79
C GLY A 39 -8.89 -23.62 6.42
N PRO A 40 -9.63 -23.03 7.39
CA PRO A 40 -10.50 -21.88 7.13
C PRO A 40 -9.74 -20.54 7.03
N ILE A 41 -8.44 -20.53 7.28
CA ILE A 41 -7.64 -19.31 7.32
C ILE A 41 -6.91 -19.14 5.99
N SER A 42 -7.10 -17.98 5.36
CA SER A 42 -6.32 -17.54 4.20
C SER A 42 -5.28 -16.50 4.64
N LEU A 43 -4.02 -16.73 4.28
CA LEU A 43 -2.91 -15.84 4.62
C LEU A 43 -2.19 -15.40 3.35
N GLN A 44 -2.06 -14.08 3.19
CA GLN A 44 -1.37 -13.46 2.07
C GLN A 44 -0.04 -12.84 2.54
N PRO A 45 1.11 -13.45 2.27
CA PRO A 45 2.41 -12.93 2.73
C PRO A 45 2.77 -11.56 2.17
N SER A 46 2.28 -11.22 0.97
CA SER A 46 2.48 -9.89 0.36
C SER A 46 1.83 -8.75 1.15
N GLU A 47 0.83 -9.03 2.00
CA GLU A 47 0.30 -8.06 2.94
C GLU A 47 1.27 -7.79 4.09
N PHE A 48 1.81 -8.84 4.67
CA PHE A 48 2.73 -8.75 5.81
C PHE A 48 4.07 -8.12 5.43
N ILE A 49 4.58 -8.36 4.23
CA ILE A 49 5.87 -7.80 3.82
C ILE A 49 5.91 -6.28 3.85
N LYS A 50 4.80 -5.58 3.55
CA LYS A 50 4.74 -4.11 3.48
C LYS A 50 5.19 -3.43 4.78
N PRO A 51 4.57 -3.66 5.94
CA PRO A 51 5.01 -3.04 7.19
C PRO A 51 6.37 -3.53 7.69
N PHE A 52 6.74 -4.79 7.43
CA PHE A 52 8.05 -5.31 7.83
C PHE A 52 9.18 -4.77 6.95
N LEU A 53 8.95 -4.54 5.65
CA LEU A 53 9.88 -3.86 4.76
C LEU A 53 10.13 -2.41 5.20
N ILE A 54 9.07 -1.68 5.59
CA ILE A 54 9.19 -0.33 6.17
C ILE A 54 10.09 -0.36 7.41
N LEU A 55 9.86 -1.30 8.33
CA LEU A 55 10.67 -1.47 9.53
C LEU A 55 12.13 -1.82 9.22
N PHE A 56 12.36 -2.70 8.26
CA PHE A 56 13.69 -3.06 7.80
C PHE A 56 14.44 -1.84 7.25
N LEU A 57 13.84 -1.12 6.32
CA LEU A 57 14.42 0.09 5.72
C LEU A 57 14.73 1.14 6.79
N ALA A 58 13.78 1.40 7.70
CA ALA A 58 13.96 2.36 8.79
C ALA A 58 15.12 2.00 9.71
N ASN A 59 15.27 0.73 10.06
CA ASN A 59 16.35 0.26 10.91
C ASN A 59 17.69 0.27 10.20
N TYR A 60 17.73 -0.10 8.92
CA TYR A 60 18.93 -0.09 8.12
C TYR A 60 19.50 1.34 8.00
N TYR A 61 18.66 2.31 7.62
CA TYR A 61 19.09 3.69 7.45
C TYR A 61 19.45 4.37 8.77
N GLU A 62 18.76 4.07 9.86
CA GLU A 62 19.16 4.58 11.18
C GLU A 62 20.54 4.05 11.62
N LYS A 63 20.82 2.76 11.36
CA LYS A 63 22.11 2.14 11.70
C LYS A 63 23.25 2.73 10.88
N ASN A 64 23.00 3.09 9.64
CA ASN A 64 24.00 3.60 8.70
C ASN A 64 23.87 5.11 8.48
N LYS A 65 23.25 5.86 9.38
CA LYS A 65 22.95 7.29 9.20
C LYS A 65 24.18 8.15 8.93
N ASP A 66 25.34 7.78 9.48
CA ASP A 66 26.61 8.49 9.33
C ASP A 66 27.32 8.17 7.98
N HIS A 67 26.84 7.16 7.25
CA HIS A 67 27.36 6.72 5.94
C HIS A 67 26.36 6.91 4.79
N LEU A 68 25.35 7.76 4.96
CA LEU A 68 24.37 8.07 3.90
C LEU A 68 24.93 8.96 2.77
N ASP A 69 26.19 9.29 2.84
CA ASP A 69 26.93 9.92 1.75
C ASP A 69 27.43 8.91 0.70
N ASP A 70 27.51 7.62 1.07
CA ASP A 70 27.88 6.56 0.16
C ASP A 70 26.66 6.01 -0.59
N GLN A 71 26.77 6.00 -1.93
CA GLN A 71 25.70 5.57 -2.81
C GLN A 71 25.37 4.07 -2.65
N ILE A 72 26.38 3.23 -2.40
CA ILE A 72 26.19 1.78 -2.20
C ILE A 72 25.39 1.54 -0.93
N THR A 73 25.72 2.22 0.15
CA THR A 73 24.99 2.13 1.43
C THR A 73 23.53 2.53 1.29
N ILE A 74 23.23 3.53 0.46
CA ILE A 74 21.84 3.96 0.23
C ILE A 74 21.06 2.92 -0.59
N LEU A 75 21.68 2.39 -1.66
CA LEU A 75 21.00 1.50 -2.61
C LEU A 75 20.92 0.05 -2.13
N LYS A 76 21.83 -0.40 -1.28
CA LYS A 76 21.90 -1.79 -0.80
C LYS A 76 20.56 -2.33 -0.25
N PRO A 77 19.82 -1.62 0.62
CA PRO A 77 18.54 -2.13 1.11
C PRO A 77 17.43 -2.07 0.06
N MET A 78 17.57 -1.22 -0.97
CA MET A 78 16.61 -1.16 -2.09
C MET A 78 16.64 -2.42 -2.95
N ILE A 79 17.76 -3.17 -2.98
CA ILE A 79 17.85 -4.46 -3.67
C ILE A 79 16.80 -5.43 -3.10
N LEU A 80 16.65 -5.50 -1.78
CA LEU A 80 15.61 -6.33 -1.18
C LEU A 80 14.20 -5.87 -1.56
N SER A 81 13.98 -4.55 -1.64
CA SER A 81 12.70 -4.00 -2.10
C SER A 81 12.39 -4.39 -3.54
N ILE A 82 13.40 -4.39 -4.42
CA ILE A 82 13.26 -4.82 -5.81
C ILE A 82 12.97 -6.32 -5.89
N ILE A 83 13.67 -7.15 -5.10
CA ILE A 83 13.42 -8.60 -5.04
C ILE A 83 11.97 -8.85 -4.61
N VAL A 84 11.51 -8.22 -3.54
CA VAL A 84 10.14 -8.36 -3.04
C VAL A 84 9.12 -7.90 -4.10
N PHE A 85 9.36 -6.77 -4.75
CA PHE A 85 8.53 -6.29 -5.85
C PHE A 85 8.40 -7.32 -6.97
N LEU A 86 9.53 -7.87 -7.44
CA LEU A 86 9.54 -8.87 -8.51
C LEU A 86 8.81 -10.16 -8.10
N LEU A 87 9.04 -10.65 -6.88
CA LEU A 87 8.36 -11.85 -6.38
C LEU A 87 6.83 -11.67 -6.35
N VAL A 88 6.34 -10.51 -5.90
CA VAL A 88 4.89 -10.22 -5.84
C VAL A 88 4.32 -9.98 -7.24
N ALA A 89 5.06 -9.30 -8.11
CA ALA A 89 4.64 -9.10 -9.51
C ALA A 89 4.52 -10.43 -10.28
N MET A 90 5.40 -11.40 -10.00
CA MET A 90 5.33 -12.76 -10.57
C MET A 90 4.16 -13.58 -10.01
N GLN A 91 3.59 -13.23 -8.86
CA GLN A 91 2.37 -13.81 -8.27
C GLN A 91 1.07 -13.22 -8.83
N PRO A 92 1.06 -12.69 -10.01
CA PRO A 92 0.13 -11.81 -10.69
C PRO A 92 -0.66 -10.79 -9.83
N ASP A 93 -0.03 -10.29 -8.77
CA ASP A 93 -0.58 -9.24 -7.90
C ASP A 93 0.13 -7.88 -8.17
N LEU A 94 -0.18 -7.27 -9.31
CA LEU A 94 0.42 -5.99 -9.73
C LEU A 94 0.03 -4.82 -8.83
N GLY A 95 -1.16 -4.87 -8.22
CA GLY A 95 -1.64 -3.86 -7.29
C GLY A 95 -0.73 -3.76 -6.07
N THR A 96 -0.55 -4.87 -5.36
CA THR A 96 0.31 -4.95 -4.18
C THR A 96 1.79 -4.72 -4.54
N ALA A 97 2.27 -5.24 -5.67
CA ALA A 97 3.63 -4.98 -6.15
C ALA A 97 3.88 -3.48 -6.34
N SER A 98 2.95 -2.77 -6.99
CA SER A 98 3.04 -1.32 -7.20
C SER A 98 3.12 -0.54 -5.88
N ILE A 99 2.32 -0.92 -4.88
CA ILE A 99 2.35 -0.31 -3.55
C ILE A 99 3.72 -0.51 -2.88
N ILE A 100 4.30 -1.72 -2.94
CA ILE A 100 5.62 -2.03 -2.38
C ILE A 100 6.70 -1.16 -3.04
N ALA A 101 6.68 -1.05 -4.38
CA ALA A 101 7.61 -0.22 -5.12
C ALA A 101 7.48 1.26 -4.76
N LEU A 102 6.25 1.78 -4.72
CA LEU A 102 5.98 3.18 -4.39
C LEU A 102 6.36 3.53 -2.94
N ILE A 103 6.06 2.66 -1.95
CA ILE A 103 6.49 2.86 -0.56
C ILE A 103 8.02 2.94 -0.49
N SER A 104 8.72 2.00 -1.13
CA SER A 104 10.20 1.96 -1.13
C SER A 104 10.79 3.19 -1.79
N LEU A 105 10.20 3.63 -2.89
CA LEU A 105 10.60 4.84 -3.60
C LEU A 105 10.38 6.11 -2.76
N ILE A 106 9.22 6.24 -2.11
CA ILE A 106 8.92 7.37 -1.22
C ILE A 106 9.93 7.41 -0.07
N ILE A 107 10.22 6.27 0.57
CA ILE A 107 11.22 6.18 1.62
C ILE A 107 12.59 6.65 1.10
N TYR A 108 13.03 6.18 -0.10
CA TYR A 108 14.27 6.61 -0.71
C TYR A 108 14.34 8.14 -0.89
N TYR A 109 13.25 8.79 -1.32
CA TYR A 109 13.23 10.24 -1.51
C TYR A 109 13.22 11.04 -0.22
N VAL A 110 12.85 10.43 0.90
CA VAL A 110 12.81 11.10 2.21
C VAL A 110 14.14 11.01 2.96
N ILE A 111 14.96 9.98 2.69
CA ILE A 111 16.27 9.84 3.33
C ILE A 111 17.14 11.07 3.02
N PRO A 112 17.89 11.62 4.01
CA PRO A 112 18.75 12.78 3.82
C PRO A 112 20.01 12.43 3.02
N VAL A 113 19.89 12.32 1.70
CA VAL A 113 20.99 12.05 0.75
C VAL A 113 21.43 13.30 0.02
N ARG A 114 22.68 13.33 -0.48
CA ARG A 114 23.20 14.45 -1.29
C ARG A 114 22.35 14.64 -2.56
N LYS A 115 22.11 15.91 -2.92
CA LYS A 115 21.29 16.27 -4.09
C LYS A 115 21.83 15.64 -5.39
N GLY A 116 23.16 15.47 -5.54
CA GLY A 116 23.78 14.84 -6.71
C GLY A 116 23.38 13.38 -6.89
N GLN A 117 23.43 12.58 -5.82
CA GLN A 117 23.04 11.16 -5.83
C GLN A 117 21.56 10.99 -6.17
N ARG A 118 20.71 11.84 -5.58
CA ARG A 118 19.28 11.86 -5.88
C ARG A 118 19.00 12.09 -7.36
N LYS A 119 19.72 13.04 -7.99
CA LYS A 119 19.56 13.34 -9.43
C LYS A 119 19.93 12.14 -10.31
N ILE A 120 21.00 11.40 -9.97
CA ILE A 120 21.42 10.22 -10.74
C ILE A 120 20.33 9.15 -10.71
N VAL A 121 19.84 8.77 -9.52
CA VAL A 121 18.80 7.75 -9.40
C VAL A 121 17.49 8.20 -10.06
N THR A 122 17.10 9.47 -9.91
CA THR A 122 15.92 10.01 -10.59
C THR A 122 16.05 9.91 -12.10
N ARG A 123 17.23 10.23 -12.67
CA ARG A 123 17.48 10.07 -14.11
C ARG A 123 17.38 8.61 -14.55
N ILE A 124 17.99 7.68 -13.80
CA ILE A 124 17.90 6.25 -14.10
C ILE A 124 16.45 5.77 -14.09
N LEU A 125 15.67 6.17 -13.07
CA LEU A 125 14.25 5.81 -12.97
C LEU A 125 13.41 6.42 -14.11
N LEU A 126 13.68 7.68 -14.49
CA LEU A 126 12.98 8.32 -15.60
C LEU A 126 13.33 7.64 -16.94
N ILE A 127 14.63 7.45 -17.23
CA ILE A 127 15.07 6.80 -18.48
C ILE A 127 14.57 5.35 -18.52
N GLY A 128 14.74 4.58 -17.44
CA GLY A 128 14.26 3.20 -17.35
C GLY A 128 12.73 3.10 -17.45
N GLY A 129 12.01 3.98 -16.77
CA GLY A 129 10.54 4.02 -16.81
C GLY A 129 10.02 4.41 -18.20
N THR A 130 10.62 5.41 -18.86
CA THR A 130 10.22 5.79 -20.22
C THR A 130 10.56 4.71 -21.25
N ALA A 131 11.75 4.09 -21.14
CA ALA A 131 12.14 2.97 -21.99
C ALA A 131 11.21 1.76 -21.80
N PHE A 132 10.85 1.43 -20.56
CA PHE A 132 9.91 0.35 -20.26
C PHE A 132 8.50 0.67 -20.80
N ALA A 133 8.00 1.89 -20.61
CA ALA A 133 6.70 2.32 -21.14
C ALA A 133 6.67 2.24 -22.68
N PHE A 134 7.74 2.70 -23.34
CA PHE A 134 7.88 2.61 -24.78
C PHE A 134 7.93 1.15 -25.27
N PHE A 135 8.70 0.30 -24.61
CA PHE A 135 8.73 -1.14 -24.88
C PHE A 135 7.35 -1.79 -24.69
N ALA A 136 6.64 -1.47 -23.61
CA ALA A 136 5.31 -1.98 -23.33
C ALA A 136 4.30 -1.61 -24.43
N VAL A 137 4.34 -0.37 -24.91
CA VAL A 137 3.50 0.09 -26.04
C VAL A 137 3.89 -0.62 -27.32
N LEU A 138 5.17 -0.72 -27.66
CA LEU A 138 5.64 -1.40 -28.88
C LEU A 138 5.21 -2.87 -28.93
N THR A 139 5.25 -3.56 -27.80
CA THR A 139 4.85 -4.98 -27.69
C THR A 139 3.36 -5.18 -27.48
N ASN A 140 2.54 -4.10 -27.50
CA ASN A 140 1.13 -4.14 -27.15
C ASN A 140 0.88 -4.91 -25.84
N PHE A 141 1.77 -4.70 -24.85
CA PHE A 141 1.72 -5.38 -23.55
C PHE A 141 1.68 -6.92 -23.65
N SER A 142 2.30 -7.52 -24.69
CA SER A 142 2.25 -8.98 -24.95
C SER A 142 2.80 -9.82 -23.79
N PHE A 143 3.67 -9.25 -22.94
CA PHE A 143 4.21 -9.89 -21.73
C PHE A 143 3.21 -9.98 -20.57
N LEU A 144 2.08 -9.24 -20.64
CA LEU A 144 1.02 -9.33 -19.64
C LEU A 144 0.01 -10.42 -20.04
N LYS A 145 -0.55 -11.08 -19.05
CA LYS A 145 -1.66 -12.01 -19.22
C LYS A 145 -2.94 -11.24 -19.58
N ASP A 146 -3.86 -11.90 -20.27
CA ASP A 146 -5.06 -11.24 -20.80
C ASP A 146 -5.88 -10.53 -19.70
N TYR A 147 -6.12 -11.16 -18.55
CA TYR A 147 -6.80 -10.53 -17.43
C TYR A 147 -6.06 -9.29 -16.88
N GLN A 148 -4.72 -9.21 -17.00
CA GLN A 148 -3.96 -8.02 -16.59
C GLN A 148 -4.13 -6.88 -17.61
N LYS A 149 -4.20 -7.22 -18.90
CA LYS A 149 -4.49 -6.23 -19.97
C LYS A 149 -5.89 -5.66 -19.82
N GLU A 150 -6.87 -6.50 -19.54
CA GLU A 150 -8.26 -6.08 -19.28
C GLU A 150 -8.34 -5.08 -18.12
N ARG A 151 -7.62 -5.33 -17.02
CA ARG A 151 -7.58 -4.41 -15.87
C ARG A 151 -6.92 -3.07 -16.17
N LEU A 152 -5.93 -3.03 -17.07
CA LEU A 152 -5.31 -1.77 -17.51
C LEU A 152 -6.24 -0.92 -18.35
N ASN A 153 -7.21 -1.52 -19.03
CA ASN A 153 -8.21 -0.83 -19.80
C ASN A 153 -9.39 -0.47 -18.89
N PHE A 154 -9.37 0.70 -18.29
CA PHE A 154 -10.42 1.20 -17.38
C PHE A 154 -11.36 2.21 -18.02
N LEU A 155 -11.11 2.61 -19.27
CA LEU A 155 -11.95 3.56 -19.99
C LEU A 155 -13.19 2.87 -20.55
N ARG A 156 -14.34 3.56 -20.47
CA ARG A 156 -15.66 3.11 -20.98
C ARG A 156 -16.01 1.67 -20.55
N PRO A 157 -16.02 1.36 -19.26
CA PRO A 157 -16.19 -0.01 -18.80
C PRO A 157 -17.52 -0.64 -19.22
N CYS A 158 -18.59 0.15 -19.36
CA CYS A 158 -19.90 -0.36 -19.72
C CYS A 158 -20.03 -0.76 -21.21
N GLU A 159 -19.13 -0.30 -22.09
CA GLU A 159 -19.03 -0.78 -23.47
C GLU A 159 -18.35 -2.17 -23.53
N ARG A 160 -17.63 -2.55 -22.48
CA ARG A 160 -16.92 -3.82 -22.32
C ARG A 160 -17.54 -4.70 -21.23
N TYR A 161 -18.86 -4.71 -21.15
CA TYR A 161 -19.59 -5.44 -20.12
C TYR A 161 -19.42 -6.96 -20.20
N SER A 162 -19.01 -7.50 -21.34
CA SER A 162 -18.66 -8.92 -21.53
C SER A 162 -17.30 -9.30 -20.96
N GLU A 163 -16.44 -8.34 -20.66
CA GLU A 163 -15.14 -8.56 -20.03
C GLU A 163 -15.30 -8.50 -18.50
N ASP A 164 -14.59 -9.35 -17.76
CA ASP A 164 -14.73 -9.47 -16.31
C ASP A 164 -14.44 -8.15 -15.58
N SER A 165 -13.34 -7.48 -15.94
CA SER A 165 -12.98 -6.18 -15.37
C SER A 165 -13.92 -5.05 -15.80
N GLY A 166 -14.42 -5.07 -17.04
CA GLY A 166 -15.40 -4.13 -17.55
C GLY A 166 -16.75 -4.27 -16.82
N TYR A 167 -17.19 -5.52 -16.61
CA TYR A 167 -18.39 -5.85 -15.84
C TYR A 167 -18.31 -5.32 -14.40
N GLN A 168 -17.25 -5.62 -13.68
CA GLN A 168 -17.07 -5.18 -12.29
C GLN A 168 -17.05 -3.65 -12.18
N LEU A 169 -16.30 -2.99 -13.05
CA LEU A 169 -16.17 -1.54 -13.01
C LEU A 169 -17.45 -0.82 -13.45
N CYS A 170 -18.17 -1.35 -14.46
CA CYS A 170 -19.47 -0.80 -14.85
C CYS A 170 -20.49 -0.88 -13.71
N ASN A 171 -20.58 -2.04 -13.03
CA ASN A 171 -21.49 -2.20 -11.90
C ASN A 171 -21.09 -1.32 -10.71
N SER A 172 -19.81 -1.06 -10.49
CA SER A 172 -19.33 -0.07 -9.54
C SER A 172 -19.86 1.34 -9.85
N LEU A 173 -19.79 1.78 -11.13
CA LEU A 173 -20.32 3.08 -11.55
C LEU A 173 -21.85 3.13 -11.45
N ILE A 174 -22.54 2.03 -11.72
CA ILE A 174 -23.99 1.92 -11.53
C ILE A 174 -24.35 2.06 -10.04
N ALA A 175 -23.55 1.47 -9.13
CA ALA A 175 -23.76 1.65 -7.69
C ALA A 175 -23.69 3.13 -7.28
N PHE A 176 -22.67 3.87 -7.74
CA PHE A 176 -22.57 5.32 -7.51
C PHE A 176 -23.79 6.10 -8.04
N LYS A 177 -24.23 5.77 -9.26
CA LYS A 177 -25.40 6.39 -9.89
C LYS A 177 -26.67 6.12 -9.09
N ASN A 178 -26.87 4.88 -8.67
CA ASN A 178 -28.03 4.44 -7.91
C ASN A 178 -28.12 5.11 -6.53
N GLY A 179 -26.99 5.26 -5.85
CA GLY A 179 -26.92 5.88 -4.53
C GLY A 179 -27.29 7.35 -4.51
N GLY A 180 -27.01 8.09 -5.60
CA GLY A 180 -27.27 9.52 -5.66
C GLY A 180 -26.72 10.25 -4.42
N LEU A 181 -27.43 11.27 -3.95
CA LEU A 181 -26.99 12.06 -2.78
C LEU A 181 -27.31 11.37 -1.44
N LYS A 182 -28.48 10.73 -1.32
CA LYS A 182 -29.03 10.22 -0.04
C LYS A 182 -28.92 8.72 0.14
N GLY A 183 -28.60 7.97 -0.93
CA GLY A 183 -28.61 6.52 -0.95
C GLY A 183 -29.99 5.90 -1.15
N LYS A 184 -30.02 4.61 -1.43
CA LYS A 184 -31.25 3.80 -1.54
C LYS A 184 -31.80 3.38 -0.19
N GLY A 185 -30.99 3.30 0.83
CA GLY A 185 -31.30 2.74 2.16
C GLY A 185 -30.37 1.60 2.53
N ILE A 186 -30.21 1.38 3.84
CA ILE A 186 -29.33 0.33 4.39
C ILE A 186 -29.89 -1.04 3.99
N GLY A 187 -29.04 -1.88 3.37
CA GLY A 187 -29.45 -3.21 2.91
C GLY A 187 -30.17 -3.23 1.56
N GLU A 188 -30.50 -2.08 0.97
CA GLU A 188 -31.24 -1.96 -0.29
C GLU A 188 -30.31 -1.86 -1.54
N SER A 189 -29.05 -2.17 -1.39
CA SER A 189 -28.11 -2.22 -2.52
C SER A 189 -28.47 -3.37 -3.46
N THR A 190 -28.70 -3.05 -4.73
CA THR A 190 -28.91 -4.07 -5.77
C THR A 190 -27.58 -4.65 -6.24
N GLN A 191 -26.52 -3.82 -6.29
CA GLN A 191 -25.21 -4.24 -6.78
C GLN A 191 -24.53 -5.25 -5.85
N LYS A 192 -24.72 -5.10 -4.54
CA LYS A 192 -24.15 -5.99 -3.50
C LYS A 192 -24.62 -7.44 -3.62
N TYR A 193 -25.90 -7.67 -3.97
CA TYR A 193 -26.48 -9.01 -3.93
C TYR A 193 -26.43 -9.75 -5.27
N LEU A 194 -26.45 -9.01 -6.39
CA LEU A 194 -26.72 -9.63 -7.69
C LEU A 194 -25.61 -9.45 -8.72
N TYR A 195 -24.77 -8.40 -8.61
CA TYR A 195 -23.94 -7.98 -9.74
C TYR A 195 -22.46 -7.81 -9.40
N LEU A 196 -22.07 -7.52 -8.17
CA LEU A 196 -20.68 -7.20 -7.82
C LEU A 196 -20.04 -8.33 -6.99
N PRO A 197 -19.15 -9.15 -7.61
CA PRO A 197 -18.59 -10.33 -6.95
C PRO A 197 -17.83 -10.00 -5.67
N GLU A 198 -17.02 -8.94 -5.68
CA GLU A 198 -16.14 -8.54 -4.58
C GLU A 198 -16.69 -7.31 -3.83
N ALA A 199 -18.01 -7.30 -3.59
CA ALA A 199 -18.73 -6.19 -2.98
C ALA A 199 -18.25 -5.83 -1.56
N HIS A 200 -17.76 -6.80 -0.80
CA HIS A 200 -17.32 -6.62 0.59
C HIS A 200 -15.81 -6.48 0.74
N THR A 201 -15.04 -6.63 -0.32
CA THR A 201 -13.59 -6.50 -0.35
C THR A 201 -13.19 -5.16 -0.97
N ASP A 202 -12.76 -5.15 -2.21
CA ASP A 202 -12.23 -3.97 -2.90
C ASP A 202 -13.31 -3.02 -3.43
N PHE A 203 -14.57 -3.49 -3.61
CA PHE A 203 -15.71 -2.67 -4.04
C PHE A 203 -16.65 -2.22 -2.89
N ILE A 204 -16.20 -2.27 -1.64
CA ILE A 204 -17.04 -1.86 -0.50
C ILE A 204 -17.47 -0.39 -0.59
N TYR A 205 -16.63 0.51 -1.11
CA TYR A 205 -16.92 1.93 -1.16
C TYR A 205 -18.10 2.29 -2.09
N PRO A 206 -18.20 1.80 -3.34
CA PRO A 206 -19.42 2.00 -4.16
C PRO A 206 -20.68 1.42 -3.52
N ILE A 207 -20.59 0.30 -2.80
CA ILE A 207 -21.75 -0.25 -2.09
C ILE A 207 -22.20 0.67 -0.95
N ILE A 208 -21.26 1.21 -0.17
CA ILE A 208 -21.58 2.21 0.86
C ILE A 208 -22.26 3.43 0.24
N VAL A 209 -21.77 3.91 -0.91
CA VAL A 209 -22.41 5.03 -1.60
C VAL A 209 -23.78 4.65 -2.15
N GLU A 210 -23.98 3.43 -2.65
CA GLU A 210 -25.31 2.99 -3.12
C GLU A 210 -26.33 2.96 -1.97
N GLU A 211 -25.95 2.47 -0.78
CA GLU A 211 -26.85 2.35 0.38
C GLU A 211 -27.03 3.67 1.14
N TRP A 212 -25.95 4.43 1.36
CA TRP A 212 -25.92 5.60 2.26
C TRP A 212 -25.83 6.94 1.55
N GLY A 213 -25.60 6.92 0.25
CA GLY A 213 -25.47 8.10 -0.60
C GLY A 213 -24.07 8.73 -0.63
N LEU A 214 -23.92 9.63 -1.60
CA LEU A 214 -22.64 10.33 -1.85
C LEU A 214 -22.22 11.21 -0.66
N ILE A 215 -23.17 11.75 0.13
CA ILE A 215 -22.87 12.55 1.33
C ILE A 215 -22.04 11.74 2.31
N VAL A 216 -22.46 10.50 2.61
CA VAL A 216 -21.71 9.61 3.51
C VAL A 216 -20.38 9.19 2.88
N GLY A 217 -20.35 8.92 1.57
CA GLY A 217 -19.10 8.69 0.85
C GLY A 217 -18.08 9.82 1.02
N ILE A 218 -18.50 11.08 0.89
CA ILE A 218 -17.65 12.25 1.11
C ILE A 218 -17.18 12.34 2.56
N ILE A 219 -18.05 12.07 3.54
CA ILE A 219 -17.66 12.05 4.97
C ILE A 219 -16.55 11.03 5.22
N ILE A 220 -16.64 9.84 4.64
CA ILE A 220 -15.60 8.82 4.73
C ILE A 220 -14.27 9.31 4.17
N ILE A 221 -14.28 9.97 3.01
CA ILE A 221 -13.07 10.58 2.42
C ILE A 221 -12.48 11.65 3.36
N LEU A 222 -13.31 12.50 3.95
CA LEU A 222 -12.85 13.52 4.91
C LEU A 222 -12.23 12.89 6.17
N ILE A 223 -12.76 11.78 6.66
CA ILE A 223 -12.19 11.00 7.78
C ILE A 223 -10.80 10.47 7.38
N TYR A 224 -10.64 9.90 6.18
CA TYR A 224 -9.34 9.45 5.69
C TYR A 224 -8.34 10.61 5.56
N LEU A 225 -8.74 11.75 5.03
CA LEU A 225 -7.89 12.92 4.91
C LEU A 225 -7.44 13.43 6.29
N TYR A 226 -8.35 13.46 7.28
CA TYR A 226 -8.01 13.81 8.64
C TYR A 226 -7.04 12.81 9.28
N MET A 227 -7.26 11.52 9.08
CA MET A 227 -6.35 10.46 9.55
C MET A 227 -4.95 10.64 8.96
N LEU A 228 -4.84 10.80 7.65
CA LEU A 228 -3.56 11.04 6.96
C LEU A 228 -2.87 12.33 7.45
N TYR A 229 -3.62 13.41 7.63
CA TYR A 229 -3.11 14.64 8.21
C TYR A 229 -2.49 14.42 9.60
N ARG A 230 -3.17 13.66 10.47
CA ARG A 230 -2.66 13.30 11.81
C ARG A 230 -1.39 12.45 11.72
N MET A 231 -1.34 11.48 10.81
CA MET A 231 -0.15 10.64 10.60
C MET A 231 1.04 11.46 10.09
N ILE A 232 0.83 12.39 9.16
CA ILE A 232 1.86 13.32 8.68
C ILE A 232 2.36 14.21 9.83
N LYS A 233 1.48 14.73 10.70
CA LYS A 233 1.87 15.53 11.85
C LYS A 233 2.73 14.76 12.83
N ILE A 234 2.39 13.51 13.14
CA ILE A 234 3.20 12.61 13.98
C ILE A 234 4.59 12.39 13.34
N THR A 235 4.62 12.13 12.05
CA THR A 235 5.85 11.87 11.29
C THR A 235 6.80 13.07 11.27
N LYS A 236 6.27 14.27 11.04
CA LYS A 236 7.07 15.53 11.04
C LYS A 236 7.72 15.81 12.38
N ASN A 237 7.10 15.39 13.47
CA ASN A 237 7.60 15.60 14.83
C ASN A 237 8.56 14.50 15.31
N ALA A 238 8.82 13.48 14.49
CA ALA A 238 9.68 12.36 14.84
C ALA A 238 11.12 12.81 15.11
N HIS A 239 11.71 12.36 16.22
CA HIS A 239 13.04 12.81 16.68
C HIS A 239 14.21 11.94 16.19
N THR A 240 13.96 10.76 15.62
CA THR A 240 14.98 9.88 15.02
C THR A 240 14.69 9.63 13.55
N LEU A 241 15.74 9.37 12.77
CA LEU A 241 15.59 9.01 11.35
C LEU A 241 14.71 7.78 11.18
N SER A 242 14.91 6.74 12.01
CA SER A 242 14.10 5.53 12.00
C SER A 242 12.62 5.83 12.21
N ASN A 243 12.27 6.65 13.21
CA ASN A 243 10.88 7.00 13.48
C ASN A 243 10.27 7.84 12.35
N SER A 244 11.04 8.73 11.73
CA SER A 244 10.61 9.49 10.56
C SER A 244 10.33 8.58 9.37
N ILE A 245 11.22 7.62 9.08
CA ILE A 245 11.03 6.67 7.98
C ILE A 245 9.83 5.74 8.25
N ILE A 246 9.66 5.23 9.48
CA ILE A 246 8.48 4.44 9.84
C ILE A 246 7.21 5.27 9.63
N GLY A 247 7.20 6.51 10.13
CA GLY A 247 6.06 7.41 10.00
C GLY A 247 5.67 7.66 8.54
N ILE A 248 6.65 7.99 7.69
CA ILE A 248 6.41 8.23 6.26
C ILE A 248 6.00 6.95 5.55
N GLY A 249 6.72 5.84 5.79
CA GLY A 249 6.42 4.55 5.16
C GLY A 249 5.00 4.09 5.46
N VAL A 250 4.58 4.16 6.74
CA VAL A 250 3.22 3.79 7.15
C VAL A 250 2.19 4.77 6.59
N THR A 251 2.45 6.08 6.63
CA THR A 251 1.54 7.08 6.05
C THR A 251 1.36 6.84 4.54
N SER A 252 2.45 6.57 3.83
CA SER A 252 2.41 6.25 2.39
C SER A 252 1.66 4.94 2.12
N TYR A 253 1.81 3.94 2.97
CA TYR A 253 1.07 2.68 2.88
C TYR A 253 -0.44 2.93 2.93
N PHE A 254 -0.93 3.69 3.92
CA PHE A 254 -2.35 4.05 4.01
C PHE A 254 -2.80 4.92 2.82
N PHE A 255 -2.03 5.95 2.49
CA PHE A 255 -2.34 6.85 1.38
C PHE A 255 -2.49 6.11 0.05
N LEU A 256 -1.55 5.23 -0.29
CA LEU A 256 -1.57 4.48 -1.53
C LEU A 256 -2.76 3.52 -1.60
N HIS A 257 -3.08 2.81 -0.51
CA HIS A 257 -4.26 1.96 -0.47
C HIS A 257 -5.56 2.74 -0.69
N ILE A 258 -5.72 3.88 -0.02
CA ILE A 258 -6.91 4.72 -0.14
C ILE A 258 -7.04 5.25 -1.59
N VAL A 259 -5.96 5.84 -2.12
CA VAL A 259 -5.99 6.48 -3.44
C VAL A 259 -6.17 5.47 -4.55
N ILE A 260 -5.42 4.36 -4.53
CA ILE A 260 -5.49 3.33 -5.58
C ILE A 260 -6.86 2.65 -5.59
N ASN A 261 -7.43 2.32 -4.42
CA ASN A 261 -8.77 1.74 -4.36
C ASN A 261 -9.83 2.73 -4.87
N LEU A 262 -9.89 3.93 -4.31
CA LEU A 262 -10.91 4.91 -4.68
C LEU A 262 -10.85 5.28 -6.17
N LEU A 263 -9.66 5.54 -6.72
CA LEU A 263 -9.51 5.84 -8.14
C LEU A 263 -9.90 4.62 -9.02
N GLY A 264 -9.56 3.40 -8.58
CA GLY A 264 -9.91 2.17 -9.28
C GLY A 264 -11.43 1.99 -9.37
N VAL A 265 -12.14 2.02 -8.24
CA VAL A 265 -13.60 1.80 -8.22
C VAL A 265 -14.41 2.94 -8.85
N MET A 266 -13.83 4.15 -8.97
CA MET A 266 -14.41 5.28 -9.69
C MET A 266 -14.14 5.25 -11.19
N GLY A 267 -13.36 4.29 -11.71
CA GLY A 267 -12.98 4.21 -13.13
C GLY A 267 -12.00 5.30 -13.58
N LEU A 268 -11.26 5.89 -12.66
CA LEU A 268 -10.24 6.92 -12.92
C LEU A 268 -8.82 6.34 -13.02
N ALA A 269 -8.64 5.09 -12.62
CA ALA A 269 -7.39 4.34 -12.70
C ALA A 269 -7.68 2.85 -12.95
N PRO A 270 -6.65 2.07 -13.36
CA PRO A 270 -6.79 0.63 -13.51
C PRO A 270 -7.28 -0.06 -12.23
N LEU A 271 -8.14 -1.05 -12.40
CA LEU A 271 -8.66 -1.86 -11.30
C LEU A 271 -7.55 -2.79 -10.77
N THR A 272 -7.21 -2.65 -9.50
CA THR A 272 -6.06 -3.35 -8.90
C THR A 272 -6.44 -4.41 -7.87
N GLY A 273 -7.69 -4.43 -7.38
CA GLY A 273 -8.10 -5.33 -6.28
C GLY A 273 -7.46 -4.98 -4.92
N VAL A 274 -6.99 -3.75 -4.75
CA VAL A 274 -6.38 -3.30 -3.50
C VAL A 274 -7.48 -2.93 -2.50
N PRO A 275 -7.49 -3.50 -1.28
CA PRO A 275 -8.53 -3.22 -0.30
C PRO A 275 -8.40 -1.83 0.32
N LEU A 276 -9.56 -1.28 0.76
CA LEU A 276 -9.67 0.02 1.41
C LEU A 276 -9.46 -0.11 2.93
N PRO A 277 -8.56 0.68 3.57
CA PRO A 277 -8.26 0.55 5.00
C PRO A 277 -9.50 0.66 5.90
N PHE A 278 -9.64 -0.27 6.86
CA PHE A 278 -10.70 -0.35 7.87
C PHE A 278 -12.13 -0.62 7.36
N LEU A 279 -12.38 -0.55 6.06
CA LEU A 279 -13.70 -0.80 5.47
C LEU A 279 -13.76 -2.14 4.75
N SER A 280 -12.72 -2.48 4.00
CA SER A 280 -12.67 -3.75 3.25
C SER A 280 -12.54 -4.94 4.19
N TYR A 281 -13.29 -5.99 3.90
CA TYR A 281 -13.11 -7.29 4.51
C TYR A 281 -11.80 -7.93 4.05
N GLY A 282 -11.07 -8.58 4.98
CA GLY A 282 -9.84 -9.29 4.65
C GLY A 282 -8.98 -9.57 5.89
N GLY A 283 -8.83 -10.85 6.27
CA GLY A 283 -8.13 -11.24 7.50
C GLY A 283 -6.67 -10.78 7.55
N SER A 284 -5.85 -11.16 6.56
CA SER A 284 -4.43 -10.79 6.49
C SER A 284 -4.25 -9.28 6.38
N TYR A 285 -5.06 -8.62 5.55
CA TYR A 285 -5.00 -7.18 5.37
C TYR A 285 -5.34 -6.41 6.65
N THR A 286 -6.44 -6.79 7.31
CA THR A 286 -6.86 -6.16 8.57
C THR A 286 -5.78 -6.24 9.64
N LEU A 287 -5.16 -7.41 9.81
CA LEU A 287 -4.05 -7.58 10.75
C LEU A 287 -2.87 -6.64 10.44
N THR A 288 -2.50 -6.52 9.17
CA THR A 288 -1.35 -5.68 8.77
C THR A 288 -1.67 -4.18 8.89
N ILE A 289 -2.90 -3.75 8.63
CA ILE A 289 -3.35 -2.37 8.84
C ILE A 289 -3.31 -2.00 10.32
N PHE A 290 -3.83 -2.85 11.23
CA PHE A 290 -3.75 -2.60 12.66
C PHE A 290 -2.31 -2.62 13.17
N PHE A 291 -1.47 -3.52 12.67
CA PHE A 291 -0.04 -3.52 12.98
C PHE A 291 0.64 -2.21 12.54
N ALA A 292 0.38 -1.75 11.32
CA ALA A 292 0.91 -0.48 10.81
C ALA A 292 0.40 0.72 11.62
N MET A 293 -0.87 0.71 12.05
CA MET A 293 -1.41 1.74 12.96
C MET A 293 -0.69 1.70 14.32
N GLY A 294 -0.38 0.53 14.85
CA GLY A 294 0.44 0.38 16.06
C GLY A 294 1.84 0.98 15.92
N LEU A 295 2.46 0.85 14.73
CA LEU A 295 3.77 1.45 14.46
C LEU A 295 3.71 2.99 14.50
N ILE A 296 2.72 3.62 13.89
CA ILE A 296 2.59 5.09 13.93
C ILE A 296 2.31 5.59 15.34
N GLN A 297 1.50 4.86 16.13
CA GLN A 297 1.28 5.19 17.53
C GLN A 297 2.56 5.05 18.36
N ARG A 298 3.39 4.07 18.06
CA ARG A 298 4.71 3.91 18.69
C ARG A 298 5.63 5.08 18.39
N VAL A 299 5.67 5.56 17.15
CA VAL A 299 6.42 6.76 16.75
C VAL A 299 5.96 7.97 17.57
N ASN A 300 4.65 8.17 17.68
CA ASN A 300 4.07 9.26 18.48
C ASN A 300 4.47 9.19 19.95
N TYR A 301 4.37 8.03 20.57
CA TYR A 301 4.74 7.79 21.97
C TYR A 301 6.22 8.05 22.22
N GLU A 302 7.13 7.58 21.37
CA GLU A 302 8.57 7.80 21.52
C GLU A 302 8.93 9.28 21.39
N THR A 303 8.31 9.99 20.47
CA THR A 303 8.47 11.42 20.28
C THR A 303 8.01 12.21 21.51
N TYR A 304 6.82 11.90 22.04
CA TYR A 304 6.29 12.49 23.26
C TYR A 304 7.21 12.28 24.46
N LYS A 305 7.68 11.04 24.66
CA LYS A 305 8.60 10.69 25.76
C LYS A 305 9.92 11.45 25.68
N HIS A 306 10.46 11.64 24.47
CA HIS A 306 11.69 12.40 24.25
C HIS A 306 11.47 13.88 24.61
N ASN A 307 10.40 14.50 24.14
CA ASN A 307 10.10 15.91 24.37
C ASN A 307 9.92 16.22 25.87
N ASN A 308 9.23 15.34 26.60
CA ASN A 308 9.05 15.50 28.05
C ASN A 308 10.37 15.43 28.81
N LYS A 309 11.28 14.51 28.46
CA LYS A 309 12.60 14.43 29.07
C LYS A 309 13.42 15.69 28.86
N THR A 310 13.41 16.24 27.65
CA THR A 310 14.15 17.47 27.34
C THR A 310 13.58 18.68 28.08
N THR A 311 12.26 18.77 28.24
CA THR A 311 11.61 19.84 29.01
C THR A 311 11.95 19.77 30.50
N HIS A 312 11.92 18.59 31.11
CA HIS A 312 12.33 18.40 32.51
C HIS A 312 13.81 18.70 32.75
N SER A 313 14.70 18.31 31.83
CA SER A 313 16.13 18.61 31.91
C SER A 313 16.42 20.12 31.82
N LYS A 314 15.70 20.86 30.94
CA LYS A 314 15.83 22.32 30.84
C LYS A 314 15.34 23.01 32.10
N LYS A 315 14.19 22.62 32.68
CA LYS A 315 13.68 23.18 33.93
C LYS A 315 14.67 23.00 35.10
N LYS A 316 15.30 21.83 35.19
CA LYS A 316 16.29 21.54 36.24
C LYS A 316 17.57 22.40 36.14
N ARG A 317 18.01 22.74 34.89
CA ARG A 317 19.16 23.61 34.63
C ARG A 317 18.89 25.12 34.91
N ILE A 318 17.64 25.54 34.93
CA ILE A 318 17.25 26.94 35.21
C ILE A 318 17.04 27.13 36.71
N SER A 319 16.83 26.06 37.48
CA SER A 319 16.61 26.10 38.94
C SER A 319 17.90 25.86 39.78
N THR A 320 19.01 25.61 39.12
CA THR A 320 20.38 25.57 39.69
C THR A 320 21.18 26.77 39.22
#